data_0acfea9d867f9d02ef01615b5e997485
#
_entry.id   0acfea9d867f9d02ef01615b5e997485
#
_cell.length_a   1.000
_cell.length_b   1.000
_cell.length_c   1.000
_cell.angle_alpha   90.00
_cell.angle_beta   90.00
_cell.angle_gamma   90.00
#
_symmetry.space_group_name_H-M   'P 1'
#
loop_
_entity.id
_entity.type
_entity.pdbx_description
1 polymer ?
#
loop_
_entity_poly.entity_id
_entity_poly.type
_entity_poly.pdbx_seq_one_letter_code
_entity_poly.pdbx_strand_id
1 'polypeptide(L)'
;MRFAITGCDRYARVFEELLAADWAPVKLFSAHPVNRLSANDQMIALARRHGCQVQFTRMGEADLDDLARRGCDALIVASYDWRIPPWQDKLQYAVNFHPSPLPLARGPYPLPRAILEQRTRWGISCHKIEQSFDSGDLLAVEEFDLHESESHETLNLKLQMAGGRLARKLAPDFVERWHAAQPQGVGEYWPAFTEAERTLDFQAGVADVLRTMRAFGVLECYGRLNGQRIYVRQLHAWPEAHNLAPETVVHVNGTDVVLAVKDGFVALADWGMLPPAPAPSP
;
A
#
# COMPACT_ATOMS: atom_id res chain seq x y z
N MET A 1 8.34 -16.98 -20.55
CA MET A 1 8.61 -17.26 -19.12
C MET A 1 7.35 -17.77 -18.46
N ARG A 2 7.44 -18.78 -17.61
CA ARG A 2 6.31 -19.27 -16.81
C ARG A 2 6.39 -18.68 -15.40
N PHE A 3 5.31 -18.17 -14.87
CA PHE A 3 5.39 -17.45 -13.59
C PHE A 3 4.23 -17.74 -12.65
N ALA A 4 4.50 -17.65 -11.36
CA ALA A 4 3.51 -17.52 -10.31
C ALA A 4 3.48 -16.05 -9.84
N ILE A 5 2.32 -15.59 -9.44
CA ILE A 5 2.16 -14.22 -8.93
C ILE A 5 1.41 -14.22 -7.60
N THR A 6 1.84 -13.37 -6.67
CA THR A 6 1.01 -13.01 -5.52
C THR A 6 0.36 -11.66 -5.76
N GLY A 7 -0.84 -11.40 -5.23
CA GLY A 7 -1.36 -10.05 -5.36
C GLY A 7 -2.86 -9.87 -5.11
N CYS A 8 -3.23 -8.61 -5.17
CA CYS A 8 -4.60 -8.11 -5.18
C CYS A 8 -4.77 -7.15 -6.37
N ASP A 9 -5.98 -6.61 -6.57
CA ASP A 9 -6.33 -5.81 -7.74
C ASP A 9 -5.47 -4.56 -7.94
N ARG A 10 -4.82 -4.06 -6.88
CA ARG A 10 -3.82 -2.97 -6.99
C ARG A 10 -2.67 -3.30 -7.95
N TYR A 11 -2.41 -4.57 -8.18
CA TYR A 11 -1.35 -5.03 -9.07
C TYR A 11 -1.86 -5.79 -10.31
N ALA A 12 -3.16 -5.68 -10.61
CA ALA A 12 -3.75 -6.32 -11.80
C ALA A 12 -3.04 -5.86 -13.08
N ARG A 13 -2.63 -4.58 -13.17
CA ARG A 13 -1.86 -4.08 -14.32
C ARG A 13 -0.49 -4.73 -14.47
N VAL A 14 0.20 -5.08 -13.37
CA VAL A 14 1.45 -5.86 -13.46
C VAL A 14 1.18 -7.22 -14.09
N PHE A 15 0.11 -7.91 -13.66
CA PHE A 15 -0.27 -9.19 -14.21
C PHE A 15 -0.62 -9.07 -15.71
N GLU A 16 -1.44 -8.09 -16.09
CA GLU A 16 -1.80 -7.83 -17.50
C GLU A 16 -0.60 -7.59 -18.40
N GLU A 17 0.37 -6.79 -17.96
CA GLU A 17 1.56 -6.46 -18.75
C GLU A 17 2.50 -7.68 -18.91
N LEU A 18 2.58 -8.55 -17.89
CA LEU A 18 3.32 -9.82 -18.03
C LEU A 18 2.63 -10.75 -19.04
N LEU A 19 1.31 -10.85 -19.01
CA LEU A 19 0.54 -11.62 -20.00
C LEU A 19 0.71 -11.04 -21.41
N ALA A 20 0.71 -9.73 -21.56
CA ALA A 20 0.90 -9.05 -22.84
C ALA A 20 2.31 -9.26 -23.41
N ALA A 21 3.29 -9.61 -22.56
CA ALA A 21 4.64 -9.99 -22.95
C ALA A 21 4.80 -11.52 -23.17
N ASP A 22 3.71 -12.24 -23.38
CA ASP A 22 3.66 -13.69 -23.61
C ASP A 22 4.20 -14.54 -22.45
N TRP A 23 4.14 -14.02 -21.22
CA TRP A 23 4.43 -14.81 -20.04
C TRP A 23 3.22 -15.70 -19.69
N ALA A 24 3.48 -16.97 -19.35
CA ALA A 24 2.44 -17.96 -19.05
C ALA A 24 2.22 -18.08 -17.54
N PRO A 25 1.04 -17.72 -17.00
CA PRO A 25 0.79 -17.82 -15.58
C PRO A 25 0.57 -19.28 -15.16
N VAL A 26 1.15 -19.65 -14.02
CA VAL A 26 1.06 -20.99 -13.42
C VAL A 26 0.10 -21.01 -12.24
N LYS A 27 0.24 -20.03 -11.35
CA LYS A 27 -0.53 -19.96 -10.11
C LYS A 27 -0.64 -18.53 -9.60
N LEU A 28 -1.82 -18.14 -9.14
CA LEU A 28 -2.06 -16.91 -8.38
C LEU A 28 -2.21 -17.25 -6.90
N PHE A 29 -1.44 -16.60 -6.06
CA PHE A 29 -1.66 -16.55 -4.62
C PHE A 29 -2.29 -15.22 -4.25
N SER A 30 -3.44 -15.24 -3.58
CA SER A 30 -4.16 -14.05 -3.17
C SER A 30 -4.64 -14.20 -1.73
N ALA A 31 -5.09 -13.13 -1.12
CA ALA A 31 -5.71 -13.17 0.20
C ALA A 31 -7.22 -12.97 0.09
N HIS A 32 -7.97 -13.38 1.11
CA HIS A 32 -9.36 -12.98 1.20
C HIS A 32 -9.45 -11.47 1.43
N PRO A 33 -10.25 -10.74 0.63
CA PRO A 33 -10.37 -9.31 0.78
C PRO A 33 -11.00 -8.95 2.13
N VAL A 34 -10.33 -8.08 2.88
CA VAL A 34 -10.83 -7.55 4.16
C VAL A 34 -11.39 -6.13 4.00
N ASN A 35 -11.01 -5.45 2.93
CA ASN A 35 -11.50 -4.13 2.55
C ASN A 35 -11.26 -3.89 1.05
N ARG A 36 -11.66 -2.73 0.55
CA ARG A 36 -11.49 -2.39 -0.88
C ARG A 36 -10.04 -2.32 -1.37
N LEU A 37 -9.06 -2.11 -0.48
CA LEU A 37 -7.63 -2.09 -0.84
C LEU A 37 -7.06 -3.48 -1.08
N SER A 38 -7.71 -4.52 -0.56
CA SER A 38 -7.36 -5.93 -0.76
C SER A 38 -8.32 -6.65 -1.70
N ALA A 39 -9.18 -5.93 -2.45
CA ALA A 39 -10.02 -6.51 -3.51
C ALA A 39 -9.15 -7.32 -4.49
N ASN A 40 -9.68 -8.42 -5.00
CA ASN A 40 -8.95 -9.35 -5.86
C ASN A 40 -9.77 -9.90 -7.03
N ASP A 41 -10.91 -9.29 -7.33
CA ASP A 41 -11.83 -9.76 -8.38
C ASP A 41 -11.19 -9.72 -9.77
N GLN A 42 -10.42 -8.67 -10.08
CA GLN A 42 -9.71 -8.53 -11.36
C GLN A 42 -8.58 -9.57 -11.49
N MET A 43 -7.79 -9.76 -10.43
CA MET A 43 -6.72 -10.75 -10.41
C MET A 43 -7.29 -12.17 -10.59
N ILE A 44 -8.39 -12.50 -9.92
CA ILE A 44 -9.08 -13.80 -10.05
C ILE A 44 -9.65 -13.96 -11.46
N ALA A 45 -10.26 -12.92 -12.03
CA ALA A 45 -10.79 -12.95 -13.40
C ALA A 45 -9.68 -13.18 -14.43
N LEU A 46 -8.52 -12.51 -14.29
CA LEU A 46 -7.34 -12.74 -15.12
C LEU A 46 -6.83 -14.18 -14.97
N ALA A 47 -6.66 -14.66 -13.75
CA ALA A 47 -6.21 -16.02 -13.48
C ALA A 47 -7.14 -17.06 -14.13
N ARG A 48 -8.46 -16.93 -13.98
CA ARG A 48 -9.47 -17.82 -14.59
C ARG A 48 -9.41 -17.80 -16.11
N ARG A 49 -9.30 -16.62 -16.71
CA ARG A 49 -9.23 -16.47 -18.18
C ARG A 49 -8.04 -17.20 -18.78
N HIS A 50 -6.94 -17.29 -18.05
CA HIS A 50 -5.71 -17.94 -18.50
C HIS A 50 -5.51 -19.34 -17.91
N GLY A 51 -6.56 -19.96 -17.32
CA GLY A 51 -6.47 -21.30 -16.73
C GLY A 51 -5.49 -21.43 -15.55
N CYS A 52 -5.18 -20.32 -14.91
CA CYS A 52 -4.27 -20.25 -13.79
C CYS A 52 -4.96 -20.68 -12.48
N GLN A 53 -4.34 -21.53 -11.70
CA GLN A 53 -4.84 -21.96 -10.40
C GLN A 53 -4.80 -20.78 -9.40
N VAL A 54 -5.84 -20.66 -8.55
CA VAL A 54 -5.90 -19.64 -7.49
C VAL A 54 -5.82 -20.31 -6.12
N GLN A 55 -4.99 -19.75 -5.23
CA GLN A 55 -4.85 -20.18 -3.84
C GLN A 55 -5.00 -18.97 -2.90
N PHE A 56 -5.80 -19.14 -1.83
CA PHE A 56 -6.05 -18.11 -0.81
C PHE A 56 -5.33 -18.38 0.53
N THR A 57 -4.59 -19.47 0.61
CA THR A 57 -3.81 -19.80 1.80
C THR A 57 -2.37 -19.35 1.63
N ARG A 58 -1.67 -19.21 2.75
CA ARG A 58 -0.24 -18.89 2.77
C ARG A 58 0.54 -19.90 1.91
N MET A 59 1.51 -19.40 1.14
CA MET A 59 2.47 -20.21 0.41
C MET A 59 3.39 -20.96 1.38
N GLY A 60 3.51 -22.27 1.19
CA GLY A 60 4.45 -23.15 1.90
C GLY A 60 5.51 -23.71 0.96
N GLU A 61 6.44 -24.49 1.51
CA GLU A 61 7.49 -25.19 0.71
C GLU A 61 6.90 -26.13 -0.33
N ALA A 62 5.82 -26.85 0.03
CA ALA A 62 5.11 -27.74 -0.90
C ALA A 62 4.54 -27.00 -2.12
N ASP A 63 4.17 -25.73 -1.98
CA ASP A 63 3.73 -24.90 -3.10
C ASP A 63 4.91 -24.59 -4.05
N LEU A 64 6.08 -24.28 -3.50
CA LEU A 64 7.28 -24.06 -4.31
C LEU A 64 7.70 -25.33 -5.05
N ASP A 65 7.61 -26.51 -4.41
CA ASP A 65 7.85 -27.79 -5.06
C ASP A 65 6.84 -28.05 -6.19
N ASP A 66 5.56 -27.68 -6.00
CA ASP A 66 4.55 -27.78 -7.05
C ASP A 66 4.84 -26.84 -8.21
N LEU A 67 5.22 -25.58 -7.93
CA LEU A 67 5.62 -24.63 -8.96
C LEU A 67 6.80 -25.12 -9.78
N ALA A 68 7.83 -25.65 -9.13
CA ALA A 68 9.01 -26.23 -9.80
C ALA A 68 8.62 -27.41 -10.72
N ARG A 69 7.82 -28.38 -10.23
CA ARG A 69 7.33 -29.51 -11.03
C ARG A 69 6.51 -29.04 -12.24
N ARG A 70 5.81 -27.94 -12.14
CA ARG A 70 5.02 -27.34 -13.22
C ARG A 70 5.84 -26.47 -14.16
N GLY A 71 7.17 -26.41 -13.97
CA GLY A 71 8.08 -25.63 -14.80
C GLY A 71 7.86 -24.12 -14.65
N CYS A 72 7.56 -23.65 -13.44
CA CYS A 72 7.50 -22.23 -13.13
C CYS A 72 8.93 -21.68 -13.01
N ASP A 73 9.24 -20.64 -13.78
CA ASP A 73 10.57 -20.01 -13.79
C ASP A 73 10.68 -18.91 -12.72
N ALA A 74 9.60 -18.13 -12.54
CA ALA A 74 9.63 -16.90 -11.76
C ALA A 74 8.47 -16.79 -10.76
N LEU A 75 8.76 -16.28 -9.57
CA LEU A 75 7.78 -15.81 -8.61
C LEU A 75 7.76 -14.27 -8.62
N ILE A 76 6.60 -13.72 -8.93
CA ILE A 76 6.34 -12.27 -8.92
C ILE A 76 5.52 -11.92 -7.68
N VAL A 77 6.13 -11.26 -6.71
CA VAL A 77 5.43 -10.79 -5.52
C VAL A 77 4.93 -9.37 -5.77
N ALA A 78 3.62 -9.19 -5.61
CA ALA A 78 2.93 -7.93 -5.87
C ALA A 78 1.79 -7.77 -4.85
N SER A 79 2.14 -7.46 -3.62
CA SER A 79 1.34 -7.52 -2.40
C SER A 79 1.24 -8.95 -1.83
N TYR A 80 1.89 -9.16 -0.70
CA TYR A 80 1.85 -10.42 0.03
C TYR A 80 2.20 -10.20 1.50
N ASP A 81 1.34 -10.67 2.39
CA ASP A 81 1.44 -10.36 3.83
C ASP A 81 2.38 -11.32 4.60
N TRP A 82 2.88 -12.35 3.93
CA TRP A 82 3.72 -13.36 4.57
C TRP A 82 5.09 -13.43 3.94
N ARG A 83 6.06 -13.88 4.73
CA ARG A 83 7.40 -14.17 4.23
C ARG A 83 7.33 -15.31 3.19
N ILE A 84 8.00 -15.13 2.06
CA ILE A 84 8.19 -16.17 1.05
C ILE A 84 9.13 -17.26 1.65
N PRO A 85 8.78 -18.55 1.55
CA PRO A 85 9.70 -19.63 1.94
C PRO A 85 10.98 -19.60 1.10
N PRO A 86 12.06 -20.30 1.51
CA PRO A 86 13.29 -20.44 0.69
C PRO A 86 12.93 -20.95 -0.71
N TRP A 87 13.24 -20.17 -1.73
CA TRP A 87 12.81 -20.40 -3.10
C TRP A 87 13.96 -20.71 -4.06
N GLN A 88 15.21 -20.42 -3.67
CA GLN A 88 16.40 -20.39 -4.53
C GLN A 88 16.70 -21.74 -5.19
N ASP A 89 16.44 -22.84 -4.51
CA ASP A 89 16.64 -24.20 -5.05
C ASP A 89 15.45 -24.70 -5.88
N LYS A 90 14.37 -23.90 -6.00
CA LYS A 90 13.10 -24.31 -6.61
C LYS A 90 12.75 -23.51 -7.87
N LEU A 91 13.08 -22.23 -7.89
CA LEU A 91 12.75 -21.29 -8.96
C LEU A 91 14.02 -20.56 -9.41
N GLN A 92 14.04 -20.13 -10.68
CA GLN A 92 15.18 -19.38 -11.21
C GLN A 92 15.17 -17.91 -10.75
N TYR A 93 13.97 -17.33 -10.58
CA TYR A 93 13.78 -15.92 -10.31
C TYR A 93 12.69 -15.70 -9.26
N ALA A 94 12.90 -14.72 -8.38
CA ALA A 94 11.85 -14.21 -7.49
C ALA A 94 12.04 -12.72 -7.25
N VAL A 95 11.02 -11.92 -7.61
CA VAL A 95 11.05 -10.45 -7.47
C VAL A 95 9.84 -9.95 -6.71
N ASN A 96 10.01 -8.80 -6.08
CA ASN A 96 8.94 -8.06 -5.44
C ASN A 96 8.74 -6.68 -6.08
N PHE A 97 7.48 -6.32 -6.34
CA PHE A 97 7.07 -4.97 -6.72
C PHE A 97 6.73 -4.19 -5.45
N HIS A 98 7.70 -3.48 -4.92
CA HIS A 98 7.57 -2.74 -3.68
C HIS A 98 7.07 -1.30 -3.92
N PRO A 99 6.05 -0.80 -3.19
CA PRO A 99 5.40 0.49 -3.46
C PRO A 99 6.19 1.69 -2.92
N SER A 100 7.49 1.72 -3.12
CA SER A 100 8.37 2.85 -2.81
C SER A 100 9.54 2.92 -3.80
N PRO A 101 10.21 4.09 -3.93
CA PRO A 101 11.47 4.21 -4.67
C PRO A 101 12.64 3.73 -3.79
N LEU A 102 12.85 2.41 -3.73
CA LEU A 102 13.95 1.82 -2.97
C LEU A 102 15.31 2.44 -3.33
N PRO A 103 16.21 2.61 -2.37
CA PRO A 103 16.22 2.05 -1.00
C PRO A 103 15.44 2.85 0.03
N LEU A 104 14.70 3.87 -0.34
CA LEU A 104 13.83 4.64 0.54
C LEU A 104 12.60 3.82 0.92
N ALA A 105 12.21 3.88 2.20
CA ALA A 105 10.96 3.32 2.71
C ALA A 105 10.80 1.81 2.44
N ARG A 106 11.82 1.02 2.77
CA ARG A 106 11.70 -0.43 2.97
C ARG A 106 10.68 -0.69 4.08
N GLY A 107 9.97 -1.80 4.01
CA GLY A 107 9.01 -2.19 5.05
C GLY A 107 7.56 -2.06 4.63
N PRO A 108 6.63 -2.41 5.53
CA PRO A 108 5.23 -2.55 5.17
C PRO A 108 4.55 -1.19 4.98
N TYR A 109 3.83 -1.06 3.89
CA TYR A 109 2.83 -0.02 3.64
C TYR A 109 3.31 1.45 3.78
N PRO A 110 4.25 1.92 2.94
CA PRO A 110 4.89 3.23 3.11
C PRO A 110 4.04 4.43 2.65
N LEU A 111 2.90 4.23 1.97
CA LEU A 111 2.12 5.29 1.33
C LEU A 111 1.66 6.40 2.27
N PRO A 112 1.06 6.10 3.44
CA PRO A 112 0.61 7.15 4.35
C PRO A 112 1.76 8.05 4.78
N ARG A 113 2.91 7.48 5.10
CA ARG A 113 4.08 8.25 5.55
C ARG A 113 4.66 9.13 4.44
N ALA A 114 4.62 8.70 3.18
CA ALA A 114 5.01 9.54 2.04
C ALA A 114 4.20 10.85 1.99
N ILE A 115 2.89 10.77 2.30
CA ILE A 115 2.00 11.94 2.36
C ILE A 115 2.27 12.78 3.60
N LEU A 116 2.40 12.16 4.78
CA LEU A 116 2.71 12.86 6.03
C LEU A 116 4.02 13.64 5.94
N GLU A 117 5.06 13.06 5.32
CA GLU A 117 6.36 13.69 5.10
C GLU A 117 6.39 14.64 3.90
N GLN A 118 5.25 14.87 3.25
CA GLN A 118 5.11 15.78 2.12
C GLN A 118 6.15 15.52 1.02
N ARG A 119 6.36 14.23 0.69
CA ARG A 119 7.27 13.87 -0.40
C ARG A 119 6.78 14.45 -1.71
N THR A 120 7.68 15.01 -2.51
CA THR A 120 7.36 15.60 -3.82
C THR A 120 7.53 14.60 -4.97
N ARG A 121 8.20 13.47 -4.72
CA ARG A 121 8.36 12.34 -5.66
C ARG A 121 8.15 11.03 -4.94
N TRP A 122 7.64 10.07 -5.67
CA TRP A 122 7.44 8.70 -5.19
C TRP A 122 7.65 7.71 -6.32
N GLY A 123 7.53 6.40 -6.03
CA GLY A 123 7.75 5.41 -7.06
C GLY A 123 7.39 4.00 -6.63
N ILE A 124 7.62 3.08 -7.53
CA ILE A 124 7.53 1.64 -7.33
C ILE A 124 8.82 1.00 -7.81
N SER A 125 9.34 0.04 -7.05
CA SER A 125 10.58 -0.65 -7.36
C SER A 125 10.32 -2.13 -7.62
N CYS A 126 11.03 -2.70 -8.59
CA CYS A 126 11.16 -4.15 -8.74
C CYS A 126 12.55 -4.57 -8.28
N HIS A 127 12.60 -5.45 -7.28
CA HIS A 127 13.84 -5.94 -6.68
C HIS A 127 13.81 -7.45 -6.46
N LYS A 128 14.99 -8.07 -6.35
CA LYS A 128 15.11 -9.48 -5.99
C LYS A 128 14.57 -9.74 -4.59
N ILE A 129 14.00 -10.92 -4.38
CA ILE A 129 13.59 -11.36 -3.04
C ILE A 129 14.79 -11.97 -2.35
N GLU A 130 15.14 -11.38 -1.21
CA GLU A 130 16.21 -11.82 -0.33
C GLU A 130 15.68 -12.20 1.07
N GLN A 131 16.57 -12.63 1.94
CA GLN A 131 16.23 -13.03 3.30
C GLN A 131 15.69 -11.86 4.14
N SER A 132 16.24 -10.66 3.95
CA SER A 132 15.74 -9.42 4.58
C SER A 132 14.68 -8.77 3.72
N PHE A 133 13.64 -8.20 4.33
CA PHE A 133 12.58 -7.54 3.58
C PHE A 133 13.11 -6.34 2.80
N ASP A 134 12.69 -6.24 1.54
CA ASP A 134 12.90 -5.12 0.62
C ASP A 134 14.35 -4.69 0.42
N SER A 135 15.33 -5.62 0.64
CA SER A 135 16.77 -5.32 0.62
C SER A 135 17.51 -5.88 -0.60
N GLY A 136 16.86 -6.70 -1.42
CA GLY A 136 17.50 -7.33 -2.57
C GLY A 136 17.84 -6.35 -3.70
N ASP A 137 18.74 -6.76 -4.60
CA ASP A 137 19.19 -5.95 -5.70
C ASP A 137 18.05 -5.41 -6.56
N LEU A 138 18.16 -4.16 -6.99
CA LEU A 138 17.17 -3.47 -7.82
C LEU A 138 17.31 -3.85 -9.28
N LEU A 139 16.21 -4.30 -9.89
CA LEU A 139 16.10 -4.48 -11.33
C LEU A 139 15.72 -3.16 -12.02
N ALA A 140 14.78 -2.43 -11.46
CA ALA A 140 14.38 -1.11 -11.94
C ALA A 140 13.46 -0.39 -10.94
N VAL A 141 13.34 0.92 -11.13
CA VAL A 141 12.43 1.81 -10.40
C VAL A 141 11.63 2.63 -11.42
N GLU A 142 10.35 2.83 -11.16
CA GLU A 142 9.48 3.77 -11.88
C GLU A 142 9.04 4.85 -10.92
N GLU A 143 9.50 6.08 -11.14
CA GLU A 143 9.18 7.24 -10.29
C GLU A 143 8.16 8.15 -10.96
N PHE A 144 7.47 8.95 -10.14
CA PHE A 144 6.50 9.96 -10.55
C PHE A 144 6.41 11.08 -9.50
N ASP A 145 5.93 12.25 -9.92
CA ASP A 145 5.76 13.39 -9.04
C ASP A 145 4.50 13.28 -8.18
N LEU A 146 4.61 13.74 -6.93
CA LEU A 146 3.48 13.91 -6.01
C LEU A 146 3.11 15.39 -5.94
N HIS A 147 1.80 15.63 -5.90
CA HIS A 147 1.24 16.95 -5.66
C HIS A 147 1.05 17.19 -4.16
N GLU A 148 1.04 18.43 -3.70
CA GLU A 148 0.80 18.78 -2.28
C GLU A 148 -0.57 18.32 -1.76
N SER A 149 -1.57 18.21 -2.65
CA SER A 149 -2.91 17.68 -2.35
C SER A 149 -3.03 16.16 -2.49
N GLU A 150 -1.91 15.44 -2.66
CA GLU A 150 -1.93 13.98 -2.83
C GLU A 150 -2.67 13.33 -1.66
N SER A 151 -3.53 12.37 -2.00
CA SER A 151 -4.22 11.51 -1.04
C SER A 151 -3.72 10.06 -1.16
N HIS A 152 -4.05 9.24 -0.17
CA HIS A 152 -3.76 7.81 -0.24
C HIS A 152 -4.37 7.17 -1.50
N GLU A 153 -5.59 7.55 -1.87
CA GLU A 153 -6.29 7.04 -3.04
C GLU A 153 -5.57 7.41 -4.33
N THR A 154 -5.21 8.69 -4.51
CA THR A 154 -4.54 9.16 -5.72
C THR A 154 -3.12 8.60 -5.83
N LEU A 155 -2.38 8.53 -4.73
CA LEU A 155 -1.07 7.90 -4.68
C LEU A 155 -1.15 6.41 -5.03
N ASN A 156 -2.14 5.68 -4.49
CA ASN A 156 -2.36 4.28 -4.80
C ASN A 156 -2.68 4.06 -6.30
N LEU A 157 -3.49 4.93 -6.92
CA LEU A 157 -3.76 4.88 -8.36
C LEU A 157 -2.51 5.16 -9.20
N LYS A 158 -1.70 6.15 -8.82
CA LYS A 158 -0.42 6.43 -9.48
C LYS A 158 0.54 5.24 -9.41
N LEU A 159 0.60 4.54 -8.25
CA LEU A 159 1.39 3.33 -8.08
C LEU A 159 0.91 2.18 -8.96
N GLN A 160 -0.40 1.98 -9.09
CA GLN A 160 -0.96 0.96 -10.00
C GLN A 160 -0.54 1.23 -11.45
N MET A 161 -0.65 2.49 -11.90
CA MET A 161 -0.22 2.90 -13.24
C MET A 161 1.29 2.73 -13.44
N ALA A 162 2.09 3.13 -12.44
CA ALA A 162 3.54 3.00 -12.48
C ALA A 162 3.97 1.53 -12.45
N GLY A 163 3.31 0.69 -11.65
CA GLY A 163 3.56 -0.76 -11.61
C GLY A 163 3.36 -1.44 -12.96
N GLY A 164 2.28 -1.08 -13.67
CA GLY A 164 2.05 -1.56 -15.03
C GLY A 164 3.16 -1.08 -15.99
N ARG A 165 3.53 0.22 -15.97
CA ARG A 165 4.63 0.71 -16.80
C ARG A 165 5.97 0.01 -16.49
N LEU A 166 6.25 -0.22 -15.20
CA LEU A 166 7.46 -0.91 -14.77
C LEU A 166 7.48 -2.37 -15.27
N ALA A 167 6.36 -3.11 -15.12
CA ALA A 167 6.23 -4.48 -15.62
C ALA A 167 6.42 -4.54 -17.14
N ARG A 168 5.80 -3.62 -17.90
CA ARG A 168 5.97 -3.53 -19.36
C ARG A 168 7.42 -3.30 -19.76
N LYS A 169 8.16 -2.47 -19.02
CA LYS A 169 9.58 -2.20 -19.27
C LYS A 169 10.48 -3.37 -18.92
N LEU A 170 10.10 -4.17 -17.90
CA LEU A 170 10.91 -5.27 -17.40
C LEU A 170 10.71 -6.56 -18.19
N ALA A 171 9.50 -6.88 -18.60
CA ALA A 171 9.13 -8.18 -19.12
C ALA A 171 9.95 -8.63 -20.36
N PRO A 172 10.27 -7.76 -21.36
CA PRO A 172 10.98 -8.18 -22.57
C PRO A 172 12.42 -8.62 -22.33
N ASP A 173 13.13 -7.98 -21.40
CA ASP A 173 14.55 -8.19 -21.10
C ASP A 173 14.79 -8.58 -19.62
N PHE A 174 13.82 -9.22 -19.01
CA PHE A 174 13.80 -9.53 -17.58
C PHE A 174 15.04 -10.30 -17.11
N VAL A 175 15.48 -11.31 -17.88
CA VAL A 175 16.64 -12.13 -17.52
C VAL A 175 17.93 -11.28 -17.51
N GLU A 176 18.09 -10.43 -18.50
CA GLU A 176 19.23 -9.53 -18.56
C GLU A 176 19.22 -8.55 -17.37
N ARG A 177 18.07 -7.98 -17.05
CA ARG A 177 17.91 -7.08 -15.90
C ARG A 177 18.12 -7.79 -14.57
N TRP A 178 17.71 -9.06 -14.45
CA TRP A 178 18.00 -9.87 -13.28
C TRP A 178 19.50 -10.00 -13.04
N HIS A 179 20.28 -10.28 -14.09
CA HIS A 179 21.74 -10.40 -13.99
C HIS A 179 22.45 -9.05 -13.81
N ALA A 180 21.89 -7.97 -14.34
CA ALA A 180 22.41 -6.62 -14.22
C ALA A 180 21.90 -5.86 -12.98
N ALA A 181 21.07 -6.50 -12.15
CA ALA A 181 20.48 -5.86 -10.96
C ALA A 181 21.56 -5.33 -10.02
N GLN A 182 21.31 -4.14 -9.47
CA GLN A 182 22.31 -3.40 -8.68
C GLN A 182 21.96 -3.44 -7.17
N PRO A 183 22.97 -3.57 -6.30
CA PRO A 183 22.76 -3.45 -4.86
C PRO A 183 22.13 -2.09 -4.50
N GLN A 184 21.17 -2.12 -3.58
CA GLN A 184 20.47 -0.90 -3.17
C GLN A 184 21.31 0.08 -2.34
N GLY A 185 22.39 -0.39 -1.71
CA GLY A 185 23.14 0.39 -0.74
C GLY A 185 22.40 0.60 0.59
N VAL A 186 22.77 1.66 1.30
CA VAL A 186 22.13 2.03 2.57
C VAL A 186 20.71 2.52 2.30
N GLY A 187 19.75 1.97 3.02
CA GLY A 187 18.34 2.31 2.88
C GLY A 187 17.67 2.64 4.20
N GLU A 188 16.49 3.19 4.12
CA GLU A 188 15.66 3.54 5.26
C GLU A 188 14.52 2.54 5.41
N TYR A 189 14.35 1.97 6.61
CA TYR A 189 13.24 1.07 6.93
C TYR A 189 12.12 1.84 7.63
N TRP A 190 10.93 1.80 7.08
CA TRP A 190 9.73 2.37 7.67
C TRP A 190 8.88 1.25 8.27
N PRO A 191 8.72 1.21 9.60
CA PRO A 191 7.83 0.26 10.23
C PRO A 191 6.37 0.53 9.88
N ALA A 192 5.49 -0.42 10.18
CA ALA A 192 4.06 -0.22 10.06
C ALA A 192 3.64 1.03 10.86
N PHE A 193 2.70 1.79 10.31
CA PHE A 193 2.17 2.97 10.99
C PHE A 193 1.39 2.57 12.25
N THR A 194 1.40 3.47 13.22
CA THR A 194 0.72 3.32 14.50
C THR A 194 -0.66 3.98 14.50
N GLU A 195 -1.47 3.67 15.52
CA GLU A 195 -2.74 4.39 15.72
C GLU A 195 -2.51 5.90 15.95
N ALA A 196 -1.42 6.26 16.63
CA ALA A 196 -1.08 7.66 16.90
C ALA A 196 -0.84 8.45 15.59
N GLU A 197 -0.15 7.85 14.61
CA GLU A 197 0.12 8.52 13.31
C GLU A 197 -1.15 8.77 12.49
N ARG A 198 -2.22 8.00 12.68
CA ARG A 198 -3.52 8.20 12.01
C ARG A 198 -4.57 8.87 12.89
N THR A 199 -4.17 9.39 14.04
CA THR A 199 -5.05 10.16 14.92
C THR A 199 -5.02 11.62 14.53
N LEU A 200 -6.20 12.19 14.24
CA LEU A 200 -6.38 13.61 13.94
C LEU A 200 -6.09 14.42 15.19
N ASP A 201 -5.20 15.38 15.08
CA ASP A 201 -4.90 16.35 16.14
C ASP A 201 -5.71 17.63 15.89
N PHE A 202 -6.82 17.78 16.59
CA PHE A 202 -7.67 18.97 16.49
C PHE A 202 -7.08 20.19 17.24
N GLN A 203 -5.96 20.05 17.94
CA GLN A 203 -5.16 21.16 18.47
C GLN A 203 -4.27 21.79 17.39
N ALA A 204 -3.99 21.05 16.31
CA ALA A 204 -3.21 21.53 15.19
C ALA A 204 -4.02 22.44 14.25
N GLY A 205 -3.42 22.90 13.16
CA GLY A 205 -4.07 23.69 12.14
C GLY A 205 -4.79 22.84 11.09
N VAL A 206 -5.65 23.52 10.31
CA VAL A 206 -6.41 22.92 9.20
C VAL A 206 -5.53 22.10 8.26
N ALA A 207 -4.35 22.61 7.90
CA ALA A 207 -3.44 21.95 6.97
C ALA A 207 -2.95 20.59 7.49
N ASP A 208 -2.68 20.48 8.79
CA ASP A 208 -2.19 19.24 9.43
C ASP A 208 -3.31 18.20 9.53
N VAL A 209 -4.51 18.63 9.95
CA VAL A 209 -5.71 17.77 10.01
C VAL A 209 -6.01 17.21 8.62
N LEU A 210 -6.02 18.06 7.58
CA LEU A 210 -6.24 17.61 6.19
C LEU A 210 -5.14 16.69 5.69
N ARG A 211 -3.89 16.91 6.07
CA ARG A 211 -2.76 16.03 5.68
C ARG A 211 -2.94 14.64 6.26
N THR A 212 -3.23 14.53 7.56
CA THR A 212 -3.50 13.25 8.21
C THR A 212 -4.71 12.56 7.57
N MET A 213 -5.78 13.31 7.30
CA MET A 213 -6.95 12.76 6.62
C MET A 213 -6.63 12.23 5.21
N ARG A 214 -5.84 12.98 4.41
CA ARG A 214 -5.40 12.50 3.09
C ARG A 214 -4.52 11.25 3.17
N ALA A 215 -3.66 11.17 4.19
CA ALA A 215 -2.77 10.02 4.38
C ALA A 215 -3.51 8.74 4.77
N PHE A 216 -4.55 8.84 5.59
CA PHE A 216 -5.18 7.68 6.22
C PHE A 216 -6.70 7.55 6.00
N GLY A 217 -7.37 8.51 5.36
CA GLY A 217 -8.83 8.51 5.24
C GLY A 217 -9.43 7.20 4.76
N VAL A 218 -8.82 6.56 3.78
CA VAL A 218 -9.25 5.25 3.27
C VAL A 218 -9.10 4.11 4.30
N LEU A 219 -8.24 4.29 5.30
CA LEU A 219 -7.96 3.33 6.38
C LEU A 219 -8.65 3.69 7.69
N GLU A 220 -9.51 4.70 7.69
CA GLU A 220 -10.07 5.41 8.84
C GLU A 220 -9.00 6.15 9.66
N CYS A 221 -9.28 7.42 9.93
CA CYS A 221 -8.58 8.19 10.96
C CYS A 221 -9.28 8.01 12.30
N TYR A 222 -8.58 8.32 13.35
CA TYR A 222 -9.15 8.41 14.70
C TYR A 222 -9.10 9.85 15.20
N GLY A 223 -9.79 10.12 16.29
CA GLY A 223 -9.78 11.41 16.96
C GLY A 223 -10.41 11.33 18.35
N ARG A 224 -10.48 12.47 19.00
CA ARG A 224 -11.21 12.62 20.25
C ARG A 224 -12.19 13.79 20.12
N LEU A 225 -13.41 13.59 20.59
CA LEU A 225 -14.43 14.60 20.68
C LEU A 225 -14.98 14.60 22.11
N ASN A 226 -14.78 15.69 22.86
CA ASN A 226 -15.13 15.76 24.28
C ASN A 226 -14.60 14.56 25.10
N GLY A 227 -13.35 14.16 24.84
CA GLY A 227 -12.70 13.02 25.50
C GLY A 227 -13.11 11.64 24.98
N GLN A 228 -14.19 11.52 24.21
CA GLN A 228 -14.67 10.28 23.62
C GLN A 228 -13.87 9.95 22.35
N ARG A 229 -13.44 8.68 22.17
CA ARG A 229 -12.79 8.22 20.93
C ARG A 229 -13.80 8.17 19.79
N ILE A 230 -13.37 8.63 18.63
CA ILE A 230 -14.15 8.59 17.40
C ILE A 230 -13.31 8.01 16.25
N TYR A 231 -13.98 7.42 15.27
CA TYR A 231 -13.39 7.22 13.95
C TYR A 231 -13.90 8.30 12.99
N VAL A 232 -13.08 8.65 12.00
CA VAL A 232 -13.43 9.65 10.97
C VAL A 232 -13.00 9.07 9.61
N ARG A 233 -13.94 9.02 8.67
CA ARG A 233 -13.72 8.60 7.29
C ARG A 233 -13.79 9.76 6.32
N GLN A 234 -14.57 10.79 6.67
CA GLN A 234 -14.69 11.98 5.85
C GLN A 234 -14.85 13.22 6.72
N LEU A 235 -14.14 14.28 6.35
CA LEU A 235 -14.29 15.61 6.93
C LEU A 235 -14.08 16.66 5.85
N HIS A 236 -14.56 17.87 6.15
CA HIS A 236 -14.26 19.10 5.44
C HIS A 236 -13.54 20.04 6.41
N ALA A 237 -12.66 20.88 5.90
CA ALA A 237 -12.00 21.87 6.76
C ALA A 237 -11.69 23.13 5.95
N TRP A 238 -11.71 24.26 6.62
CA TRP A 238 -11.39 25.55 6.01
C TRP A 238 -10.68 26.47 7.00
N PRO A 239 -9.70 27.26 6.55
CA PRO A 239 -9.06 28.26 7.36
C PRO A 239 -10.02 29.46 7.58
N GLU A 240 -10.14 29.91 8.82
CA GLU A 240 -10.95 31.06 9.19
C GLU A 240 -10.48 31.58 10.55
N ALA A 241 -10.17 32.87 10.63
CA ALA A 241 -9.71 33.49 11.87
C ALA A 241 -10.81 33.51 12.95
N HIS A 242 -10.49 33.02 14.14
CA HIS A 242 -11.38 33.02 15.31
C HIS A 242 -10.59 33.08 16.62
N ASN A 243 -11.28 33.26 17.74
CA ASN A 243 -10.71 33.31 19.09
C ASN A 243 -11.19 32.12 19.96
N LEU A 244 -11.71 31.08 19.37
CA LEU A 244 -12.22 29.91 20.08
C LEU A 244 -11.04 28.97 20.46
N ALA A 245 -11.17 28.32 21.59
CA ALA A 245 -10.22 27.24 21.91
C ALA A 245 -10.37 26.11 20.93
N PRO A 246 -9.27 25.46 20.48
CA PRO A 246 -9.36 24.23 19.68
C PRO A 246 -10.23 23.17 20.35
N GLU A 247 -10.86 22.31 19.54
CA GLU A 247 -11.84 21.29 19.94
C GLU A 247 -13.20 21.82 20.41
N THR A 248 -13.39 23.14 20.44
CA THR A 248 -14.72 23.72 20.73
C THR A 248 -15.70 23.33 19.64
N VAL A 249 -16.78 22.61 19.99
CA VAL A 249 -17.88 22.32 19.07
C VAL A 249 -18.68 23.62 18.85
N VAL A 250 -18.72 24.11 17.63
CA VAL A 250 -19.36 25.40 17.27
C VAL A 250 -20.68 25.18 16.55
N HIS A 251 -20.92 24.05 15.94
CA HIS A 251 -22.16 23.75 15.24
C HIS A 251 -22.42 22.23 15.17
N VAL A 252 -23.70 21.88 15.23
CA VAL A 252 -24.16 20.50 15.00
C VAL A 252 -25.39 20.56 14.10
N ASN A 253 -25.36 19.81 13.00
CA ASN A 253 -26.49 19.67 12.09
C ASN A 253 -26.68 18.20 11.72
N GLY A 254 -27.65 17.54 12.34
CA GLY A 254 -27.85 16.11 12.18
C GLY A 254 -26.63 15.32 12.63
N THR A 255 -25.93 14.73 11.68
CA THR A 255 -24.69 13.96 11.92
C THR A 255 -23.42 14.79 11.78
N ASP A 256 -23.52 16.00 11.16
CA ASP A 256 -22.36 16.84 10.94
C ASP A 256 -22.02 17.59 12.23
N VAL A 257 -20.77 17.56 12.62
CA VAL A 257 -20.24 18.29 13.78
C VAL A 257 -19.10 19.19 13.33
N VAL A 258 -19.23 20.48 13.60
CA VAL A 258 -18.17 21.45 13.31
C VAL A 258 -17.45 21.81 14.61
N LEU A 259 -16.13 21.70 14.58
CA LEU A 259 -15.27 22.06 15.70
C LEU A 259 -14.19 23.04 15.25
N ALA A 260 -13.80 23.93 16.18
CA ALA A 260 -12.69 24.84 15.99
C ALA A 260 -11.37 24.05 16.07
N VAL A 261 -10.43 24.40 15.20
CA VAL A 261 -9.01 24.02 15.25
C VAL A 261 -8.17 25.30 15.36
N LYS A 262 -6.86 25.19 15.42
CA LYS A 262 -5.97 26.34 15.70
C LYS A 262 -6.20 27.56 14.81
N ASP A 263 -6.51 27.38 13.52
CA ASP A 263 -6.55 28.43 12.49
C ASP A 263 -7.76 28.31 11.57
N GLY A 264 -8.82 27.63 12.02
CA GLY A 264 -10.02 27.41 11.23
C GLY A 264 -10.98 26.42 11.82
N PHE A 265 -11.75 25.78 10.98
CA PHE A 265 -12.80 24.82 11.37
C PHE A 265 -12.68 23.51 10.64
N VAL A 266 -13.13 22.45 11.32
CA VAL A 266 -13.26 21.07 10.78
C VAL A 266 -14.70 20.63 10.96
N ALA A 267 -15.34 20.21 9.87
CA ALA A 267 -16.65 19.59 9.85
C ALA A 267 -16.51 18.08 9.65
N LEU A 268 -16.84 17.29 10.65
CA LEU A 268 -16.89 15.84 10.57
C LEU A 268 -18.15 15.44 9.79
N ALA A 269 -18.02 14.74 8.66
CA ALA A 269 -19.12 14.36 7.77
C ALA A 269 -19.45 12.86 7.81
N ASP A 270 -18.43 11.99 7.79
CA ASP A 270 -18.58 10.53 8.04
C ASP A 270 -17.69 10.17 9.23
N TRP A 271 -18.31 9.96 10.36
CA TRP A 271 -17.66 9.67 11.62
C TRP A 271 -18.59 8.90 12.58
N GLY A 272 -18.03 8.33 13.62
CA GLY A 272 -18.80 7.69 14.67
C GLY A 272 -18.00 7.44 15.94
N MET A 273 -18.71 7.11 17.02
CA MET A 273 -18.09 6.83 18.31
C MET A 273 -17.48 5.42 18.32
N LEU A 274 -16.29 5.32 18.89
CA LEU A 274 -15.66 4.04 19.18
C LEU A 274 -15.95 3.63 20.64
N PRO A 275 -16.05 2.33 20.92
CA PRO A 275 -16.08 1.87 22.30
C PRO A 275 -14.82 2.32 23.05
N PRO A 276 -14.87 2.46 24.38
CA PRO A 276 -13.67 2.73 25.17
C PRO A 276 -12.58 1.70 24.83
N ALA A 277 -11.32 2.14 24.81
CA ALA A 277 -10.21 1.21 24.62
C ALA A 277 -10.31 0.10 25.70
N PRO A 278 -10.06 -1.18 25.32
CA PRO A 278 -9.97 -2.23 26.32
C PRO A 278 -8.91 -1.84 27.36
N ALA A 279 -9.22 -2.08 28.63
CA ALA A 279 -8.25 -1.87 29.69
C ALA A 279 -6.95 -2.65 29.36
N PRO A 280 -5.76 -2.10 29.63
CA PRO A 280 -4.54 -2.84 29.44
C PRO A 280 -4.66 -4.16 30.20
N SER A 281 -4.36 -5.28 29.55
CA SER A 281 -4.33 -6.59 30.20
C SER A 281 -3.32 -6.53 31.34
N PRO A 282 -3.66 -7.07 32.52
CA PRO A 282 -2.79 -7.03 33.70
C PRO A 282 -1.47 -7.75 33.49
#